data_4a4d9923817c4e04ceb6a69c37fb533c
#
_entry.id   4a4d9923817c4e04ceb6a69c37fb533c
#
_cell.length_a   1.000
_cell.length_b   1.000
_cell.length_c   1.000
_cell.angle_alpha   90.00
_cell.angle_beta   90.00
_cell.angle_gamma   90.00
#
_symmetry.space_group_name_H-M   'P 1'
#
loop_
_entity.id
_entity.type
_entity.pdbx_description
1 polymer ?
#
loop_
_entity_poly.entity_id
_entity_poly.type
_entity_poly.pdbx_seq_one_letter_code
_entity_poly.pdbx_strand_id
1 'polypeptide(L)'
;MALNNSQYDEIFRSYDVKQLKAQHQLEARTKAAYERSPELKALDASIAEISVASARRLLDGDSSALTELKAELKNLRTRKKALMKELSLPENYFEPVYECPDCKDTGYIDGKPCHCFKQQAIDLIYTQSNIKDILARENFSTLSLDYYSDSNVNPATGLTSLATAKAAVARCHEFVDQFDTTFANLYFFGDTGIGKTFLSNCIAKELLDSGHSVIYFTAFQLFDILSKGVFEKDADAIATHQNIFDCDLLIIDDLGTELSNSFTTSQLFLCLNERILRQKSTIISTNLNMNQVADIYSERVLSRISNSYTIIKLFGDDIRLKKRIH
;
A
#
# COMPACT_ATOMS: atom_id res chain seq x y z
N MET A 1 7.24 13.60 -6.05
CA MET A 1 7.27 13.80 -4.59
C MET A 1 8.47 14.66 -4.27
N ALA A 2 8.28 15.75 -3.57
CA ALA A 2 9.40 16.55 -3.13
C ALA A 2 9.76 16.16 -1.70
N LEU A 3 10.94 15.63 -1.56
CA LEU A 3 11.63 15.33 -0.33
C LEU A 3 12.82 16.29 -0.23
N ASN A 4 13.19 16.71 0.94
CA ASN A 4 14.47 17.39 1.14
C ASN A 4 15.64 16.36 1.12
N ASN A 5 16.88 16.84 0.99
CA ASN A 5 18.04 15.94 0.88
C ASN A 5 18.18 14.99 2.07
N SER A 6 17.88 15.46 3.30
CA SER A 6 17.96 14.63 4.51
C SER A 6 16.94 13.48 4.47
N GLN A 7 15.73 13.75 3.97
CA GLN A 7 14.67 12.74 3.81
C GLN A 7 15.01 11.72 2.72
N TYR A 8 15.60 12.18 1.60
CA TYR A 8 16.13 11.27 0.59
C TYR A 8 17.20 10.35 1.18
N ASP A 9 18.17 10.91 1.91
CA ASP A 9 19.25 10.14 2.53
C ASP A 9 18.72 9.11 3.53
N GLU A 10 17.68 9.46 4.30
CA GLU A 10 17.06 8.53 5.24
C GLU A 10 16.40 7.34 4.53
N ILE A 11 15.64 7.61 3.46
CA ILE A 11 15.02 6.56 2.66
C ILE A 11 16.08 5.67 2.01
N PHE A 12 17.12 6.24 1.39
CA PHE A 12 18.18 5.44 0.76
C PHE A 12 18.94 4.58 1.76
N ARG A 13 19.27 5.11 2.93
CA ARG A 13 19.86 4.29 4.00
C ARG A 13 18.98 3.11 4.40
N SER A 14 17.67 3.29 4.41
CA SER A 14 16.75 2.19 4.69
C SER A 14 16.81 1.09 3.64
N TYR A 15 16.97 1.44 2.36
CA TYR A 15 17.17 0.48 1.27
C TYR A 15 18.52 -0.24 1.36
N ASP A 16 19.60 0.49 1.68
CA ASP A 16 20.91 -0.13 1.89
C ASP A 16 20.86 -1.19 2.99
N VAL A 17 20.18 -0.89 4.10
CA VAL A 17 19.97 -1.84 5.20
C VAL A 17 19.17 -3.06 4.75
N LYS A 18 18.10 -2.88 3.95
CA LYS A 18 17.29 -3.98 3.42
C LYS A 18 18.08 -4.89 2.49
N GLN A 19 18.84 -4.31 1.57
CA GLN A 19 19.70 -5.05 0.65
C GLN A 19 20.79 -5.83 1.40
N LEU A 20 21.45 -5.19 2.37
CA LEU A 20 22.46 -5.85 3.21
C LEU A 20 21.86 -7.02 4.01
N LYS A 21 20.65 -6.83 4.56
CA LYS A 21 19.91 -7.89 5.27
C LYS A 21 19.58 -9.06 4.33
N ALA A 22 19.10 -8.78 3.12
CA ALA A 22 18.81 -9.81 2.11
C ALA A 22 20.06 -10.59 1.73
N GLN A 23 21.21 -9.91 1.56
CA GLN A 23 22.50 -10.53 1.27
C GLN A 23 22.98 -11.40 2.44
N HIS A 24 22.98 -10.90 3.66
CA HIS A 24 23.37 -11.68 4.84
C HIS A 24 22.51 -12.93 5.03
N GLN A 25 21.19 -12.81 4.79
CA GLN A 25 20.29 -13.96 4.84
C GLN A 25 20.61 -14.99 3.75
N LEU A 26 20.97 -14.55 2.55
CA LEU A 26 21.38 -15.41 1.46
C LEU A 26 22.70 -16.14 1.81
N GLU A 27 23.70 -15.41 2.30
CA GLU A 27 24.98 -15.97 2.72
C GLU A 27 24.82 -17.02 3.83
N ALA A 28 24.01 -16.72 4.84
CA ALA A 28 23.70 -17.66 5.93
C ALA A 28 23.01 -18.93 5.42
N ARG A 29 22.02 -18.81 4.53
CA ARG A 29 21.34 -19.96 3.91
C ARG A 29 22.28 -20.77 3.03
N THR A 30 23.10 -20.10 2.24
CA THR A 30 24.08 -20.73 1.36
C THR A 30 25.11 -21.53 2.19
N LYS A 31 25.62 -20.93 3.26
CA LYS A 31 26.55 -21.60 4.19
C LYS A 31 25.91 -22.85 4.81
N ALA A 32 24.67 -22.73 5.31
CA ALA A 32 23.98 -23.87 5.90
C ALA A 32 23.72 -25.00 4.88
N ALA A 33 23.43 -24.67 3.62
CA ALA A 33 23.27 -25.67 2.56
C ALA A 33 24.57 -26.36 2.24
N TYR A 34 25.67 -25.65 2.18
CA TYR A 34 27.00 -26.22 1.91
C TYR A 34 27.52 -27.09 3.07
N GLU A 35 27.22 -26.76 4.31
CA GLU A 35 27.49 -27.59 5.48
C GLU A 35 26.73 -28.92 5.44
N ARG A 36 25.47 -28.90 4.94
CA ARG A 36 24.65 -30.10 4.76
C ARG A 36 25.08 -30.96 3.55
N SER A 37 25.64 -30.33 2.52
CA SER A 37 26.04 -31.01 1.28
C SER A 37 27.34 -30.42 0.72
N PRO A 38 28.52 -31.01 1.02
CA PRO A 38 29.80 -30.63 0.41
C PRO A 38 29.82 -30.78 -1.12
N GLU A 39 29.04 -31.73 -1.67
CA GLU A 39 28.85 -31.89 -3.12
C GLU A 39 28.23 -30.64 -3.76
N LEU A 40 27.24 -30.03 -3.11
CA LEU A 40 26.60 -28.81 -3.61
C LEU A 40 27.60 -27.66 -3.69
N LYS A 41 28.46 -27.52 -2.69
CA LYS A 41 29.56 -26.54 -2.68
C LYS A 41 30.56 -26.79 -3.82
N ALA A 42 30.94 -28.05 -4.04
CA ALA A 42 31.84 -28.41 -5.12
C ALA A 42 31.26 -28.13 -6.50
N LEU A 43 29.96 -28.39 -6.71
CA LEU A 43 29.25 -28.07 -7.97
C LEU A 43 29.25 -26.56 -8.24
N ASP A 44 28.98 -25.74 -7.24
CA ASP A 44 28.97 -24.30 -7.41
C ASP A 44 30.39 -23.75 -7.69
N ALA A 45 31.40 -24.27 -7.05
CA ALA A 45 32.80 -23.96 -7.36
C ALA A 45 33.15 -24.32 -8.80
N SER A 46 32.81 -25.54 -9.26
CA SER A 46 33.07 -25.99 -10.63
C SER A 46 32.35 -25.12 -11.68
N ILE A 47 31.10 -24.75 -11.40
CA ILE A 47 30.32 -23.83 -12.27
C ILE A 47 31.04 -22.48 -12.41
N ALA A 48 31.56 -21.94 -11.29
CA ALA A 48 32.26 -20.66 -11.31
C ALA A 48 33.62 -20.77 -12.07
N GLU A 49 34.38 -21.79 -11.80
CA GLU A 49 35.71 -22.02 -12.46
C GLU A 49 35.56 -22.17 -13.97
N ILE A 50 34.64 -23.02 -14.44
CA ILE A 50 34.38 -23.24 -15.85
C ILE A 50 33.90 -21.96 -16.54
N SER A 51 33.04 -21.20 -15.87
CA SER A 51 32.55 -19.92 -16.41
C SER A 51 33.68 -18.92 -16.57
N VAL A 52 34.58 -18.79 -15.61
CA VAL A 52 35.74 -17.89 -15.69
C VAL A 52 36.75 -18.35 -16.75
N ALA A 53 37.06 -19.65 -16.81
CA ALA A 53 37.96 -20.20 -17.81
C ALA A 53 37.42 -19.98 -19.25
N SER A 54 36.14 -20.24 -19.48
CA SER A 54 35.52 -20.03 -20.79
C SER A 54 35.45 -18.55 -21.19
N ALA A 55 35.22 -17.65 -20.22
CA ALA A 55 35.25 -16.21 -20.47
C ALA A 55 36.65 -15.75 -20.94
N ARG A 56 37.73 -16.25 -20.35
CA ARG A 56 39.11 -15.99 -20.79
C ARG A 56 39.32 -16.46 -22.23
N ARG A 57 38.95 -17.71 -22.54
CA ARG A 57 39.10 -18.29 -23.90
C ARG A 57 38.34 -17.46 -24.95
N LEU A 58 37.14 -16.97 -24.60
CA LEU A 58 36.34 -16.09 -25.50
C LEU A 58 37.06 -14.76 -25.77
N LEU A 59 37.70 -14.17 -24.75
CA LEU A 59 38.52 -12.95 -24.93
C LEU A 59 39.76 -13.19 -25.78
N ASP A 60 40.32 -14.39 -25.75
CA ASP A 60 41.44 -14.80 -26.58
C ASP A 60 41.02 -15.21 -28.01
N GLY A 61 39.73 -15.07 -28.36
CA GLY A 61 39.22 -15.29 -29.73
C GLY A 61 38.71 -16.70 -30.03
N ASP A 62 38.60 -17.58 -29.03
CA ASP A 62 38.10 -18.94 -29.20
C ASP A 62 36.55 -18.96 -29.25
N SER A 63 35.98 -18.98 -30.44
CA SER A 63 34.52 -19.00 -30.64
C SER A 63 33.84 -20.29 -30.22
N SER A 64 34.57 -21.41 -30.08
CA SER A 64 34.03 -22.71 -29.63
C SER A 64 33.73 -22.73 -28.12
N ALA A 65 34.46 -21.94 -27.35
CA ALA A 65 34.35 -21.88 -25.89
C ALA A 65 32.94 -21.65 -25.37
N LEU A 66 32.10 -20.88 -26.07
CA LEU A 66 30.71 -20.63 -25.67
C LEU A 66 29.83 -21.88 -25.79
N THR A 67 30.03 -22.68 -26.84
CA THR A 67 29.23 -23.90 -27.09
C THR A 67 29.59 -24.98 -26.07
N GLU A 68 30.88 -25.15 -25.82
CA GLU A 68 31.39 -26.07 -24.80
C GLU A 68 30.89 -25.70 -23.41
N LEU A 69 30.99 -24.41 -23.04
CA LEU A 69 30.51 -23.89 -21.78
C LEU A 69 29.00 -24.21 -21.57
N LYS A 70 28.18 -23.98 -22.58
CA LYS A 70 26.74 -24.26 -22.51
C LYS A 70 26.43 -25.74 -22.22
N ALA A 71 27.18 -26.65 -22.84
CA ALA A 71 27.01 -28.08 -22.65
C ALA A 71 27.41 -28.51 -21.22
N GLU A 72 28.59 -28.05 -20.76
CA GLU A 72 29.06 -28.36 -19.40
C GLU A 72 28.17 -27.77 -18.32
N LEU A 73 27.79 -26.50 -18.43
CA LEU A 73 26.87 -25.86 -17.49
C LEU A 73 25.52 -26.55 -17.43
N LYS A 74 25.01 -27.08 -18.55
CA LYS A 74 23.73 -27.81 -18.57
C LYS A 74 23.82 -29.06 -17.67
N ASN A 75 24.89 -29.81 -17.75
CA ASN A 75 25.08 -31.01 -16.94
C ASN A 75 25.22 -30.69 -15.46
N LEU A 76 26.11 -29.73 -15.10
CA LEU A 76 26.30 -29.30 -13.71
C LEU A 76 25.03 -28.74 -13.09
N ARG A 77 24.27 -27.88 -13.82
CA ARG A 77 23.00 -27.32 -13.37
C ARG A 77 21.94 -28.42 -13.17
N THR A 78 21.89 -29.43 -14.04
CA THR A 78 20.97 -30.57 -13.88
C THR A 78 21.31 -31.36 -12.62
N ARG A 79 22.58 -31.62 -12.36
CA ARG A 79 23.01 -32.32 -11.11
C ARG A 79 22.73 -31.46 -9.87
N LYS A 80 22.97 -30.13 -9.94
CA LYS A 80 22.64 -29.20 -8.85
C LYS A 80 21.13 -29.21 -8.54
N LYS A 81 20.27 -29.15 -9.57
CA LYS A 81 18.81 -29.21 -9.36
C LYS A 81 18.37 -30.54 -8.72
N ALA A 82 18.94 -31.68 -9.16
CA ALA A 82 18.65 -32.97 -8.55
C ALA A 82 19.00 -32.98 -7.06
N LEU A 83 20.21 -32.50 -6.74
CA LEU A 83 20.71 -32.45 -5.36
C LEU A 83 19.89 -31.49 -4.47
N MET A 84 19.49 -30.34 -5.01
CA MET A 84 18.57 -29.42 -4.31
C MET A 84 17.25 -30.10 -3.97
N LYS A 85 16.70 -30.89 -4.90
CA LYS A 85 15.45 -31.66 -4.68
C LYS A 85 15.65 -32.76 -3.60
N GLU A 86 16.77 -33.47 -3.62
CA GLU A 86 17.13 -34.46 -2.59
C GLU A 86 17.21 -33.84 -1.19
N LEU A 87 17.72 -32.60 -1.11
CA LEU A 87 17.83 -31.83 0.12
C LEU A 87 16.56 -31.09 0.53
N SER A 88 15.46 -31.22 -0.26
CA SER A 88 14.19 -30.50 -0.07
C SER A 88 14.37 -28.98 -0.06
N LEU A 89 15.29 -28.43 -0.86
CA LEU A 89 15.51 -27.00 -1.03
C LEU A 89 14.62 -26.47 -2.17
N PRO A 90 13.93 -25.34 -2.01
CA PRO A 90 13.15 -24.72 -3.09
C PRO A 90 14.07 -24.22 -4.23
N GLU A 91 13.51 -24.06 -5.44
CA GLU A 91 14.31 -23.67 -6.61
C GLU A 91 15.02 -22.31 -6.43
N ASN A 92 14.38 -21.37 -5.74
CA ASN A 92 14.90 -20.03 -5.45
C ASN A 92 15.73 -19.93 -4.17
N TYR A 93 16.17 -21.06 -3.58
CA TYR A 93 16.87 -21.06 -2.29
C TYR A 93 18.15 -20.21 -2.28
N PHE A 94 18.85 -20.13 -3.40
CA PHE A 94 20.09 -19.37 -3.59
C PHE A 94 19.86 -17.99 -4.21
N GLU A 95 18.62 -17.51 -4.23
CA GLU A 95 18.30 -16.16 -4.68
C GLU A 95 18.03 -15.24 -3.50
N PRO A 96 18.41 -13.95 -3.56
CA PRO A 96 18.06 -12.99 -2.52
C PRO A 96 16.54 -12.88 -2.35
N VAL A 97 16.07 -12.71 -1.12
CA VAL A 97 14.68 -12.43 -0.81
C VAL A 97 14.57 -10.94 -0.47
N TYR A 98 13.91 -10.19 -1.33
CA TYR A 98 13.71 -8.77 -1.18
C TYR A 98 12.37 -8.46 -0.50
N GLU A 99 12.29 -7.37 0.26
CA GLU A 99 11.04 -6.89 0.85
C GLU A 99 10.11 -6.34 -0.24
N CYS A 100 10.67 -5.63 -1.23
CA CYS A 100 9.96 -5.24 -2.44
C CYS A 100 10.47 -6.05 -3.64
N PRO A 101 9.70 -7.00 -4.17
CA PRO A 101 10.12 -7.82 -5.31
C PRO A 101 10.27 -7.01 -6.60
N ASP A 102 9.51 -5.94 -6.78
CA ASP A 102 9.47 -5.17 -8.01
C ASP A 102 10.77 -4.39 -8.26
N CYS A 103 11.23 -3.64 -7.27
CA CYS A 103 12.48 -2.89 -7.37
C CYS A 103 13.69 -3.61 -6.76
N LYS A 104 13.49 -4.78 -6.13
CA LYS A 104 14.54 -5.51 -5.40
C LYS A 104 15.25 -4.64 -4.34
N ASP A 105 14.42 -3.90 -3.60
CA ASP A 105 14.86 -2.98 -2.55
C ASP A 105 15.85 -1.89 -3.03
N THR A 106 15.75 -1.46 -4.28
CA THR A 106 16.49 -0.30 -4.81
C THR A 106 15.71 1.00 -4.70
N GLY A 107 14.39 0.92 -4.52
CA GLY A 107 13.50 2.06 -4.52
C GLY A 107 13.13 2.59 -5.92
N TYR A 108 13.76 2.10 -6.99
CA TYR A 108 13.58 2.58 -8.36
C TYR A 108 13.45 1.43 -9.37
N ILE A 109 12.66 1.67 -10.43
CA ILE A 109 12.51 0.80 -11.60
C ILE A 109 12.67 1.68 -12.83
N ASP A 110 13.67 1.40 -13.68
CA ASP A 110 13.96 2.15 -14.92
C ASP A 110 14.07 3.67 -14.69
N GLY A 111 14.71 4.09 -13.60
CA GLY A 111 14.88 5.48 -13.21
C GLY A 111 13.64 6.18 -12.65
N LYS A 112 12.53 5.46 -12.48
CA LYS A 112 11.31 5.97 -11.84
C LYS A 112 11.16 5.46 -10.42
N PRO A 113 10.65 6.28 -9.48
CA PRO A 113 10.38 5.83 -8.12
C PRO A 113 9.40 4.66 -8.10
N CYS A 114 9.78 3.59 -7.42
CA CYS A 114 8.92 2.44 -7.16
C CYS A 114 7.79 2.81 -6.19
N HIS A 115 6.69 2.04 -6.19
CA HIS A 115 5.60 2.22 -5.24
C HIS A 115 6.09 2.22 -3.78
N CYS A 116 7.02 1.33 -3.43
CA CYS A 116 7.57 1.25 -2.08
C CYS A 116 8.34 2.51 -1.68
N PHE A 117 9.04 3.17 -2.63
CA PHE A 117 9.70 4.45 -2.39
C PHE A 117 8.67 5.55 -2.17
N LYS A 118 7.62 5.61 -3.00
CA LYS A 118 6.54 6.59 -2.84
C LYS A 118 5.87 6.47 -1.48
N GLN A 119 5.60 5.24 -1.04
CA GLN A 119 4.98 5.02 0.26
C GLN A 119 5.90 5.39 1.42
N GLN A 120 7.20 5.04 1.37
CA GLN A 120 8.15 5.47 2.39
C GLN A 120 8.25 7.00 2.48
N ALA A 121 8.23 7.68 1.34
CA ALA A 121 8.21 9.14 1.29
C ALA A 121 6.95 9.71 1.96
N ILE A 122 5.78 9.13 1.70
CA ILE A 122 4.52 9.52 2.35
C ILE A 122 4.60 9.27 3.86
N ASP A 123 5.03 8.09 4.27
CA ASP A 123 5.16 7.72 5.69
C ASP A 123 6.09 8.68 6.44
N LEU A 124 7.18 9.09 5.80
CA LEU A 124 8.17 10.00 6.39
C LEU A 124 7.64 11.44 6.50
N ILE A 125 7.03 11.95 5.42
CA ILE A 125 6.53 13.34 5.38
C ILE A 125 5.36 13.54 6.36
N TYR A 126 4.45 12.59 6.40
CA TYR A 126 3.20 12.74 7.15
C TYR A 126 3.18 12.02 8.50
N THR A 127 4.29 11.46 8.93
CA THR A 127 4.41 10.72 10.21
C THR A 127 3.35 9.60 10.32
N GLN A 128 3.06 8.94 9.20
CA GLN A 128 2.07 7.84 9.14
C GLN A 128 2.61 6.49 9.61
N SER A 129 3.72 6.48 10.33
CA SER A 129 4.37 5.24 10.80
C SER A 129 3.44 4.31 11.60
N ASN A 130 2.45 4.87 12.30
CA ASN A 130 1.52 4.10 13.12
C ASN A 130 0.36 3.46 12.32
N ILE A 131 0.15 3.83 11.05
CA ILE A 131 -0.96 3.26 10.27
C ILE A 131 -0.76 1.77 10.05
N LYS A 132 0.46 1.30 9.87
CA LYS A 132 0.77 -0.12 9.64
C LYS A 132 0.31 -1.01 10.81
N ASP A 133 0.48 -0.55 12.05
CA ASP A 133 0.04 -1.28 13.23
C ASP A 133 -1.49 -1.31 13.35
N ILE A 134 -2.17 -0.25 12.90
CA ILE A 134 -3.63 -0.21 12.83
C ILE A 134 -4.12 -1.17 11.75
N LEU A 135 -3.55 -1.12 10.55
CA LEU A 135 -3.94 -1.96 9.42
C LEU A 135 -3.64 -3.46 9.65
N ALA A 136 -2.64 -3.79 10.48
CA ALA A 136 -2.41 -5.17 10.89
C ALA A 136 -3.59 -5.76 11.71
N ARG A 137 -4.33 -4.90 12.42
CA ARG A 137 -5.48 -5.27 13.28
C ARG A 137 -6.83 -4.99 12.64
N GLU A 138 -6.90 -4.05 11.72
CA GLU A 138 -8.12 -3.60 11.06
C GLU A 138 -8.01 -3.81 9.54
N ASN A 139 -8.42 -4.99 9.09
CA ASN A 139 -8.37 -5.43 7.70
C ASN A 139 -9.49 -6.44 7.41
N PHE A 140 -9.67 -6.87 6.17
CA PHE A 140 -10.74 -7.79 5.81
C PHE A 140 -10.62 -9.16 6.49
N SER A 141 -9.41 -9.63 6.82
CA SER A 141 -9.23 -10.92 7.50
C SER A 141 -9.66 -10.89 8.98
N THR A 142 -9.68 -9.71 9.58
CA THR A 142 -10.12 -9.48 10.98
C THR A 142 -11.54 -8.92 11.09
N LEU A 143 -12.18 -8.65 9.94
CA LEU A 143 -13.55 -8.17 9.88
C LEU A 143 -14.51 -9.24 10.37
N SER A 144 -15.32 -8.96 11.40
CA SER A 144 -16.44 -9.80 11.80
C SER A 144 -17.76 -9.11 11.57
N LEU A 145 -18.68 -9.82 10.92
CA LEU A 145 -20.07 -9.39 10.72
C LEU A 145 -20.98 -9.74 11.92
N ASP A 146 -20.50 -10.46 12.90
CA ASP A 146 -21.28 -10.89 14.08
C ASP A 146 -21.75 -9.73 14.96
N TYR A 147 -21.10 -8.58 14.82
CA TYR A 147 -21.50 -7.36 15.52
C TYR A 147 -22.75 -6.69 14.96
N TYR A 148 -23.17 -7.06 13.73
CA TYR A 148 -24.33 -6.48 13.06
C TYR A 148 -25.56 -7.36 13.27
N SER A 149 -26.68 -6.73 13.63
CA SER A 149 -27.92 -7.43 13.91
C SER A 149 -28.71 -7.75 12.62
N ASP A 150 -29.29 -8.94 12.55
CA ASP A 150 -30.22 -9.35 11.50
C ASP A 150 -31.69 -8.99 11.84
N SER A 151 -31.97 -8.51 13.05
CA SER A 151 -33.27 -8.08 13.52
C SER A 151 -33.45 -6.55 13.59
N ASN A 152 -32.34 -5.78 13.65
CA ASN A 152 -32.37 -4.32 13.65
C ASN A 152 -32.57 -3.80 12.23
N VAL A 153 -33.78 -3.39 11.88
CA VAL A 153 -34.18 -2.97 10.53
C VAL A 153 -34.22 -1.45 10.41
N ASN A 154 -33.60 -0.91 9.37
CA ASN A 154 -33.66 0.51 9.05
C ASN A 154 -35.06 0.84 8.48
N PRO A 155 -35.86 1.71 9.12
CA PRO A 155 -37.23 2.01 8.65
C PRO A 155 -37.28 2.64 7.25
N ALA A 156 -36.22 3.35 6.85
CA ALA A 156 -36.19 4.05 5.56
C ALA A 156 -35.84 3.12 4.38
N THR A 157 -35.07 2.05 4.61
CA THR A 157 -34.59 1.16 3.55
C THR A 157 -35.19 -0.25 3.61
N GLY A 158 -35.76 -0.64 4.75
CA GLY A 158 -36.23 -1.99 5.02
C GLY A 158 -35.07 -3.03 5.17
N LEU A 159 -33.81 -2.59 5.14
CA LEU A 159 -32.66 -3.46 5.27
C LEU A 159 -32.23 -3.61 6.74
N THR A 160 -31.77 -4.81 7.11
CA THR A 160 -31.19 -5.05 8.41
C THR A 160 -29.79 -4.46 8.51
N SER A 161 -29.30 -4.24 9.73
CA SER A 161 -27.94 -3.81 9.99
C SER A 161 -26.92 -4.76 9.35
N LEU A 162 -27.14 -6.06 9.48
CA LEU A 162 -26.28 -7.11 8.87
C LEU A 162 -26.33 -7.05 7.32
N ALA A 163 -27.52 -6.90 6.73
CA ALA A 163 -27.66 -6.80 5.28
C ALA A 163 -26.94 -5.56 4.73
N THR A 164 -27.06 -4.43 5.43
CA THR A 164 -26.39 -3.19 5.08
C THR A 164 -24.85 -3.33 5.17
N ALA A 165 -24.34 -3.96 6.25
CA ALA A 165 -22.92 -4.21 6.41
C ALA A 165 -22.36 -5.15 5.33
N LYS A 166 -23.07 -6.24 5.01
CA LYS A 166 -22.69 -7.16 3.91
C LYS A 166 -22.60 -6.42 2.56
N ALA A 167 -23.58 -5.58 2.25
CA ALA A 167 -23.58 -4.78 1.03
C ALA A 167 -22.40 -3.78 1.00
N ALA A 168 -22.08 -3.15 2.13
CA ALA A 168 -20.94 -2.25 2.25
C ALA A 168 -19.61 -2.99 2.03
N VAL A 169 -19.42 -4.15 2.65
CA VAL A 169 -18.22 -4.98 2.46
C VAL A 169 -18.06 -5.41 1.01
N ALA A 170 -19.14 -5.85 0.35
CA ALA A 170 -19.12 -6.22 -1.07
C ALA A 170 -18.68 -5.04 -1.96
N ARG A 171 -19.16 -3.81 -1.66
CA ARG A 171 -18.73 -2.60 -2.37
C ARG A 171 -17.28 -2.24 -2.11
N CYS A 172 -16.76 -2.51 -0.91
CA CYS A 172 -15.34 -2.32 -0.61
C CYS A 172 -14.45 -3.28 -1.42
N HIS A 173 -14.82 -4.54 -1.52
CA HIS A 173 -14.10 -5.51 -2.37
C HIS A 173 -14.17 -5.13 -3.84
N GLU A 174 -15.36 -4.79 -4.36
CA GLU A 174 -15.50 -4.31 -5.75
C GLU A 174 -14.60 -3.09 -6.03
N PHE A 175 -14.51 -2.14 -5.09
CA PHE A 175 -13.63 -0.98 -5.22
C PHE A 175 -12.15 -1.36 -5.29
N VAL A 176 -11.72 -2.30 -4.46
CA VAL A 176 -10.32 -2.80 -4.46
C VAL A 176 -10.04 -3.58 -5.75
N ASP A 177 -10.92 -4.51 -6.13
CA ASP A 177 -10.73 -5.37 -7.32
C ASP A 177 -10.68 -4.56 -8.63
N GLN A 178 -11.39 -3.44 -8.69
CA GLN A 178 -11.46 -2.58 -9.87
C GLN A 178 -10.57 -1.35 -9.81
N PHE A 179 -9.74 -1.20 -8.78
CA PHE A 179 -8.99 0.04 -8.50
C PHE A 179 -8.10 0.50 -9.65
N ASP A 180 -7.43 -0.46 -10.34
CA ASP A 180 -6.54 -0.17 -11.47
C ASP A 180 -7.27 0.10 -12.79
N THR A 181 -8.53 -0.28 -12.89
CA THR A 181 -9.28 -0.25 -14.16
C THR A 181 -10.38 0.78 -14.18
N THR A 182 -10.90 1.14 -13.02
CA THR A 182 -12.07 2.02 -12.90
C THR A 182 -11.83 3.10 -11.86
N PHE A 183 -11.91 4.37 -12.29
CA PHE A 183 -11.89 5.48 -11.33
C PHE A 183 -13.18 5.51 -10.53
N ALA A 184 -13.06 5.41 -9.20
CA ALA A 184 -14.19 5.47 -8.28
C ALA A 184 -13.79 6.16 -6.97
N ASN A 185 -14.79 6.71 -6.28
CA ASN A 185 -14.65 7.29 -4.93
C ASN A 185 -15.72 6.68 -4.03
N LEU A 186 -15.43 6.57 -2.73
CA LEU A 186 -16.37 6.06 -1.74
C LEU A 186 -16.70 7.13 -0.70
N TYR A 187 -17.95 7.16 -0.29
CA TYR A 187 -18.44 8.04 0.77
C TYR A 187 -19.19 7.20 1.80
N PHE A 188 -18.56 6.98 2.95
CA PHE A 188 -19.16 6.26 4.08
C PHE A 188 -19.85 7.24 5.03
N PHE A 189 -21.13 7.03 5.30
CA PHE A 189 -21.83 7.83 6.28
C PHE A 189 -22.74 6.97 7.19
N GLY A 190 -23.06 7.52 8.36
CA GLY A 190 -23.89 6.89 9.37
C GLY A 190 -23.35 7.14 10.77
N ASP A 191 -24.00 6.59 11.78
CA ASP A 191 -23.71 6.86 13.19
C ASP A 191 -22.29 6.50 13.62
N THR A 192 -21.88 6.96 14.78
CA THR A 192 -20.56 6.65 15.35
C THR A 192 -20.46 5.16 15.72
N GLY A 193 -19.28 4.58 15.53
CA GLY A 193 -18.97 3.22 15.99
C GLY A 193 -19.53 2.09 15.13
N ILE A 194 -20.11 2.36 13.97
CA ILE A 194 -20.72 1.35 13.08
C ILE A 194 -19.74 0.74 12.04
N GLY A 195 -18.43 1.04 12.12
CA GLY A 195 -17.42 0.38 11.30
C GLY A 195 -16.94 1.15 10.06
N LYS A 196 -17.28 2.45 9.86
CA LYS A 196 -16.80 3.27 8.72
C LYS A 196 -15.29 3.29 8.60
N THR A 197 -14.60 3.72 9.66
CA THR A 197 -13.14 3.76 9.77
C THR A 197 -12.52 2.38 9.52
N PHE A 198 -13.12 1.32 10.07
CA PHE A 198 -12.64 -0.05 9.88
C PHE A 198 -12.67 -0.48 8.41
N LEU A 199 -13.75 -0.18 7.68
CA LEU A 199 -13.83 -0.48 6.24
C LEU A 199 -12.84 0.35 5.42
N SER A 200 -12.61 1.63 5.78
CA SER A 200 -11.56 2.45 5.17
C SER A 200 -10.17 1.84 5.38
N ASN A 201 -9.90 1.31 6.58
CA ASN A 201 -8.64 0.63 6.90
C ASN A 201 -8.50 -0.69 6.13
N CYS A 202 -9.58 -1.47 5.96
CA CYS A 202 -9.56 -2.67 5.13
C CYS A 202 -9.11 -2.36 3.70
N ILE A 203 -9.70 -1.33 3.08
CA ILE A 203 -9.34 -0.90 1.72
C ILE A 203 -7.89 -0.40 1.68
N ALA A 204 -7.48 0.43 2.66
CA ALA A 204 -6.13 0.95 2.74
C ALA A 204 -5.08 -0.18 2.78
N LYS A 205 -5.35 -1.23 3.57
CA LYS A 205 -4.45 -2.39 3.69
C LYS A 205 -4.27 -3.12 2.36
N GLU A 206 -5.37 -3.47 1.68
CA GLU A 206 -5.31 -4.18 0.39
C GLU A 206 -4.58 -3.36 -0.68
N LEU A 207 -4.85 -2.05 -0.75
CA LEU A 207 -4.20 -1.19 -1.74
C LEU A 207 -2.72 -0.95 -1.43
N LEU A 208 -2.32 -0.85 -0.17
CA LEU A 208 -0.91 -0.79 0.21
C LEU A 208 -0.18 -2.09 -0.13
N ASP A 209 -0.80 -3.25 0.14
CA ASP A 209 -0.22 -4.56 -0.17
C ASP A 209 -0.11 -4.79 -1.69
N SER A 210 -1.02 -4.23 -2.48
CA SER A 210 -0.95 -4.26 -3.95
C SER A 210 -0.07 -3.17 -4.56
N GLY A 211 0.59 -2.35 -3.73
CA GLY A 211 1.62 -1.42 -4.17
C GLY A 211 1.13 -0.02 -4.55
N HIS A 212 -0.06 0.37 -4.11
CA HIS A 212 -0.57 1.72 -4.30
C HIS A 212 -0.11 2.67 -3.19
N SER A 213 0.01 3.95 -3.53
CA SER A 213 0.30 4.99 -2.55
C SER A 213 -1.00 5.44 -1.86
N VAL A 214 -1.04 5.30 -0.52
CA VAL A 214 -2.21 5.65 0.29
C VAL A 214 -1.83 6.72 1.30
N ILE A 215 -2.58 7.81 1.33
CA ILE A 215 -2.53 8.83 2.38
C ILE A 215 -3.80 8.74 3.20
N TYR A 216 -3.64 8.60 4.52
CA TYR A 216 -4.74 8.55 5.49
C TYR A 216 -4.66 9.73 6.44
N PHE A 217 -5.71 10.54 6.46
CA PHE A 217 -5.85 11.67 7.40
C PHE A 217 -7.22 11.67 8.05
N THR A 218 -7.25 12.07 9.32
CA THR A 218 -8.48 12.65 9.85
C THR A 218 -8.73 14.00 9.18
N ALA A 219 -9.97 14.46 9.15
CA ALA A 219 -10.31 15.77 8.59
C ALA A 219 -9.46 16.88 9.22
N PHE A 220 -9.26 16.84 10.55
CA PHE A 220 -8.41 17.82 11.26
C PHE A 220 -6.97 17.84 10.72
N GLN A 221 -6.33 16.65 10.55
CA GLN A 221 -4.98 16.56 10.01
C GLN A 221 -4.87 17.07 8.58
N LEU A 222 -5.86 16.72 7.73
CA LEU A 222 -5.91 17.20 6.35
C LEU A 222 -5.91 18.73 6.30
N PHE A 223 -6.80 19.38 7.05
CA PHE A 223 -6.91 20.84 7.02
C PHE A 223 -5.71 21.55 7.66
N ASP A 224 -5.07 20.97 8.67
CA ASP A 224 -3.81 21.47 9.23
C ASP A 224 -2.72 21.49 8.16
N ILE A 225 -2.54 20.40 7.42
CA ILE A 225 -1.55 20.30 6.34
C ILE A 225 -1.89 21.25 5.17
N LEU A 226 -3.16 21.31 4.77
CA LEU A 226 -3.58 22.23 3.71
C LEU A 226 -3.37 23.70 4.11
N SER A 227 -3.57 24.06 5.38
CA SER A 227 -3.33 25.40 5.87
C SER A 227 -1.85 25.76 5.83
N LYS A 228 -0.96 24.88 6.27
CA LYS A 228 0.49 25.06 6.19
C LYS A 228 0.94 25.23 4.74
N GLY A 229 0.49 24.37 3.83
CA GLY A 229 0.83 24.45 2.41
C GLY A 229 0.40 25.76 1.72
N VAL A 230 -0.67 26.42 2.22
CA VAL A 230 -1.13 27.71 1.68
C VAL A 230 -0.39 28.91 2.29
N PHE A 231 -0.09 28.87 3.59
CA PHE A 231 0.46 30.00 4.33
C PHE A 231 1.99 29.98 4.47
N GLU A 232 2.58 28.80 4.53
CA GLU A 232 4.03 28.61 4.53
C GLU A 232 4.50 28.58 3.07
N LYS A 233 5.07 29.70 2.58
CA LYS A 233 5.58 29.83 1.19
C LYS A 233 6.94 29.12 1.00
N ASP A 234 7.15 28.03 1.70
CA ASP A 234 8.35 27.21 1.59
C ASP A 234 8.17 26.17 0.47
N ALA A 235 9.22 25.93 -0.29
CA ALA A 235 9.22 24.95 -1.39
C ALA A 235 8.87 23.54 -0.89
N ASP A 236 9.30 23.17 0.30
CA ASP A 236 9.01 21.86 0.91
C ASP A 236 7.54 21.73 1.31
N ALA A 237 6.91 22.80 1.84
CA ALA A 237 5.49 22.83 2.19
C ALA A 237 4.60 22.72 0.93
N ILE A 238 4.95 23.43 -0.15
CA ILE A 238 4.24 23.38 -1.43
C ILE A 238 4.31 21.98 -2.02
N ALA A 239 5.46 21.36 -2.00
CA ALA A 239 5.67 20.03 -2.55
C ALA A 239 4.98 18.93 -1.72
N THR A 240 4.99 19.06 -0.40
CA THR A 240 4.24 18.19 0.52
C THR A 240 2.74 18.27 0.24
N HIS A 241 2.22 19.49 0.09
CA HIS A 241 0.84 19.73 -0.30
C HIS A 241 0.47 19.02 -1.63
N GLN A 242 1.38 18.98 -2.61
CA GLN A 242 1.15 18.34 -3.90
C GLN A 242 0.93 16.82 -3.78
N ASN A 243 1.56 16.14 -2.84
CA ASN A 243 1.40 14.70 -2.65
C ASN A 243 -0.04 14.28 -2.29
N ILE A 244 -0.81 15.16 -1.62
CA ILE A 244 -2.23 14.94 -1.33
C ILE A 244 -3.03 14.77 -2.63
N PHE A 245 -2.64 15.48 -3.70
CA PHE A 245 -3.32 15.39 -4.98
C PHE A 245 -2.81 14.24 -5.87
N ASP A 246 -1.59 13.77 -5.64
CA ASP A 246 -0.92 12.79 -6.50
C ASP A 246 -0.98 11.35 -5.99
N CYS A 247 -1.24 11.13 -4.69
CA CYS A 247 -1.38 9.77 -4.15
C CYS A 247 -2.56 9.03 -4.82
N ASP A 248 -2.43 7.71 -4.93
CA ASP A 248 -3.44 6.90 -5.61
C ASP A 248 -4.76 6.88 -4.83
N LEU A 249 -4.68 6.74 -3.51
CA LEU A 249 -5.83 6.84 -2.61
C LEU A 249 -5.60 7.87 -1.50
N LEU A 250 -6.55 8.80 -1.34
CA LEU A 250 -6.66 9.66 -0.16
C LEU A 250 -7.84 9.21 0.70
N ILE A 251 -7.62 8.99 1.99
CA ILE A 251 -8.69 8.72 2.96
C ILE A 251 -8.83 9.93 3.88
N ILE A 252 -10.03 10.48 3.92
CA ILE A 252 -10.44 11.57 4.81
C ILE A 252 -11.40 10.98 5.83
N ASP A 253 -10.90 10.72 7.02
CA ASP A 253 -11.70 10.08 8.08
C ASP A 253 -12.31 11.12 9.02
N ASP A 254 -13.50 10.81 9.51
CA ASP A 254 -14.28 11.64 10.45
C ASP A 254 -14.49 13.09 9.98
N LEU A 255 -14.85 13.28 8.69
CA LEU A 255 -15.21 14.58 8.14
C LEU A 255 -16.39 15.19 8.94
N GLY A 256 -16.23 16.45 9.37
CA GLY A 256 -17.22 17.17 10.19
C GLY A 256 -16.87 17.23 11.68
N THR A 257 -15.69 16.73 12.08
CA THR A 257 -15.20 16.85 13.46
C THR A 257 -14.28 18.05 13.67
N GLU A 258 -13.79 18.63 12.58
CA GLU A 258 -12.95 19.83 12.60
C GLU A 258 -13.78 21.13 12.72
N LEU A 259 -13.08 22.23 13.01
CA LEU A 259 -13.72 23.55 13.00
C LEU A 259 -13.96 24.01 11.57
N SER A 260 -15.23 24.01 11.15
CA SER A 260 -15.62 24.47 9.81
C SER A 260 -15.57 25.99 9.72
N ASN A 261 -14.98 26.49 8.63
CA ASN A 261 -14.95 27.90 8.27
C ASN A 261 -14.83 28.04 6.73
N SER A 262 -14.78 29.25 6.22
CA SER A 262 -14.67 29.50 4.77
C SER A 262 -13.40 28.92 4.16
N PHE A 263 -12.30 28.84 4.91
CA PHE A 263 -11.06 28.23 4.46
C PHE A 263 -11.20 26.71 4.30
N THR A 264 -11.67 26.01 5.34
CA THR A 264 -11.84 24.55 5.30
C THR A 264 -12.82 24.13 4.21
N THR A 265 -13.93 24.84 4.05
CA THR A 265 -14.90 24.62 2.96
C THR A 265 -14.26 24.78 1.58
N SER A 266 -13.49 25.84 1.36
CA SER A 266 -12.82 26.11 0.09
C SER A 266 -11.73 25.08 -0.20
N GLN A 267 -10.95 24.69 0.79
CA GLN A 267 -9.88 23.71 0.64
C GLN A 267 -10.44 22.30 0.39
N LEU A 268 -11.51 21.92 1.08
CA LEU A 268 -12.19 20.65 0.80
C LEU A 268 -12.68 20.60 -0.64
N PHE A 269 -13.39 21.63 -1.08
CA PHE A 269 -13.88 21.71 -2.46
C PHE A 269 -12.75 21.60 -3.47
N LEU A 270 -11.66 22.35 -3.27
CA LEU A 270 -10.49 22.32 -4.14
C LEU A 270 -9.86 20.92 -4.16
N CYS A 271 -9.66 20.32 -3.00
CA CYS A 271 -9.08 18.99 -2.88
C CYS A 271 -9.90 17.94 -3.63
N LEU A 272 -11.21 17.86 -3.37
CA LEU A 272 -12.08 16.89 -4.03
C LEU A 272 -12.15 17.11 -5.53
N ASN A 273 -12.30 18.38 -5.96
CA ASN A 273 -12.39 18.71 -7.39
C ASN A 273 -11.10 18.37 -8.14
N GLU A 274 -9.95 18.72 -7.59
CA GLU A 274 -8.65 18.45 -8.21
C GLU A 274 -8.39 16.96 -8.32
N ARG A 275 -8.68 16.18 -7.28
CA ARG A 275 -8.50 14.72 -7.30
C ARG A 275 -9.45 14.04 -8.29
N ILE A 276 -10.70 14.50 -8.39
CA ILE A 276 -11.64 14.01 -9.42
C ILE A 276 -11.11 14.29 -10.83
N LEU A 277 -10.60 15.50 -11.10
CA LEU A 277 -10.03 15.86 -12.39
C LEU A 277 -8.79 15.01 -12.76
N ARG A 278 -7.98 14.65 -11.77
CA ARG A 278 -6.81 13.77 -11.94
C ARG A 278 -7.15 12.29 -11.93
N GLN A 279 -8.41 11.92 -11.76
CA GLN A 279 -8.85 10.52 -11.59
C GLN A 279 -8.10 9.81 -10.44
N LYS A 280 -7.91 10.52 -9.31
CA LYS A 280 -7.29 9.98 -8.10
C LYS A 280 -8.37 9.70 -7.06
N SER A 281 -8.44 8.45 -6.61
CA SER A 281 -9.50 7.95 -5.74
C SER A 281 -9.46 8.56 -4.35
N THR A 282 -10.64 8.85 -3.82
CA THR A 282 -10.80 9.41 -2.48
C THR A 282 -11.88 8.65 -1.72
N ILE A 283 -11.59 8.32 -0.46
CA ILE A 283 -12.58 7.80 0.50
C ILE A 283 -12.84 8.88 1.53
N ILE A 284 -14.10 9.11 1.82
CA ILE A 284 -14.55 10.00 2.90
C ILE A 284 -15.37 9.19 3.87
N SER A 285 -15.10 9.30 5.17
CA SER A 285 -15.99 8.83 6.22
C SER A 285 -16.52 10.00 7.03
N THR A 286 -17.80 9.93 7.43
CA THR A 286 -18.44 10.99 8.23
C THR A 286 -19.62 10.47 9.02
N ASN A 287 -19.98 11.20 10.08
CA ASN A 287 -21.23 11.03 10.81
C ASN A 287 -22.34 11.97 10.30
N LEU A 288 -22.01 12.90 9.40
CA LEU A 288 -22.94 13.87 8.86
C LEU A 288 -23.86 13.23 7.82
N ASN A 289 -25.13 13.61 7.83
CA ASN A 289 -26.02 13.32 6.71
C ASN A 289 -25.82 14.34 5.57
N MET A 290 -26.38 14.07 4.40
CA MET A 290 -26.18 14.90 3.21
C MET A 290 -26.60 16.36 3.38
N ASN A 291 -27.69 16.64 4.13
CA ASN A 291 -28.11 18.01 4.40
C ASN A 291 -27.10 18.75 5.27
N GLN A 292 -26.60 18.07 6.31
CA GLN A 292 -25.55 18.63 7.18
C GLN A 292 -24.26 18.93 6.40
N VAL A 293 -23.92 18.10 5.41
CA VAL A 293 -22.75 18.37 4.53
C VAL A 293 -22.98 19.64 3.71
N ALA A 294 -24.17 19.86 3.18
CA ALA A 294 -24.52 21.09 2.47
C ALA A 294 -24.44 22.33 3.39
N ASP A 295 -24.97 22.20 4.60
CA ASP A 295 -24.99 23.30 5.58
C ASP A 295 -23.58 23.70 6.05
N ILE A 296 -22.72 22.70 6.26
CA ILE A 296 -21.35 22.90 6.80
C ILE A 296 -20.35 23.25 5.71
N TYR A 297 -20.37 22.53 4.58
CA TYR A 297 -19.33 22.63 3.52
C TYR A 297 -19.84 23.26 2.22
N SER A 298 -21.10 23.56 2.07
CA SER A 298 -21.76 24.12 0.91
C SER A 298 -22.35 23.10 -0.09
N GLU A 299 -23.35 23.57 -0.83
CA GLU A 299 -23.97 22.86 -1.94
C GLU A 299 -22.96 22.40 -3.02
N ARG A 300 -21.86 23.14 -3.19
CA ARG A 300 -20.81 22.78 -4.18
C ARG A 300 -20.08 21.51 -3.79
N VAL A 301 -19.73 21.34 -2.52
CA VAL A 301 -19.12 20.12 -1.98
C VAL A 301 -20.09 18.97 -2.05
N LEU A 302 -21.35 19.17 -1.63
CA LEU A 302 -22.40 18.16 -1.73
C LEU A 302 -22.58 17.68 -3.17
N SER A 303 -22.64 18.61 -4.14
CA SER A 303 -22.77 18.27 -5.56
C SER A 303 -21.62 17.40 -6.07
N ARG A 304 -20.37 17.68 -5.65
CA ARG A 304 -19.21 16.84 -6.02
C ARG A 304 -19.32 15.44 -5.44
N ILE A 305 -19.71 15.33 -4.17
CA ILE A 305 -19.88 14.04 -3.50
C ILE A 305 -21.01 13.25 -4.19
N SER A 306 -22.18 13.86 -4.39
CA SER A 306 -23.35 13.19 -4.97
C SER A 306 -23.11 12.69 -6.41
N ASN A 307 -22.31 13.43 -7.20
CA ASN A 307 -22.09 13.10 -8.60
C ASN A 307 -20.90 12.14 -8.84
N SER A 308 -19.93 12.10 -7.91
CA SER A 308 -18.64 11.43 -8.18
C SER A 308 -18.28 10.37 -7.16
N TYR A 309 -19.13 10.10 -6.16
CA TYR A 309 -18.87 9.13 -5.11
C TYR A 309 -19.96 8.06 -5.05
N THR A 310 -19.55 6.82 -4.84
CA THR A 310 -20.47 5.75 -4.41
C THR A 310 -20.80 5.97 -2.95
N ILE A 311 -22.06 6.27 -2.67
CA ILE A 311 -22.55 6.59 -1.33
C ILE A 311 -22.93 5.30 -0.61
N ILE A 312 -22.25 5.02 0.49
CA ILE A 312 -22.44 3.82 1.30
C ILE A 312 -22.96 4.23 2.69
N LYS A 313 -24.24 4.00 2.94
CA LYS A 313 -24.81 4.20 4.25
C LYS A 313 -24.57 2.96 5.10
N LEU A 314 -23.93 3.12 6.25
CA LEU A 314 -23.90 2.12 7.30
C LEU A 314 -24.98 2.39 8.33
N PHE A 315 -25.49 1.32 8.93
CA PHE A 315 -26.56 1.37 9.91
C PHE A 315 -26.35 0.27 10.95
N GLY A 316 -26.58 0.59 12.21
CA GLY A 316 -26.46 -0.38 13.30
C GLY A 316 -26.08 0.24 14.64
N ASP A 317 -25.81 -0.63 15.61
CA ASP A 317 -25.40 -0.22 16.95
C ASP A 317 -23.88 0.07 16.98
N ASP A 318 -23.42 0.81 17.99
CA ASP A 318 -22.00 1.06 18.21
C ASP A 318 -21.25 -0.26 18.55
N ILE A 319 -20.42 -0.73 17.62
CA ILE A 319 -19.65 -1.97 17.74
C ILE A 319 -18.65 -1.91 18.90
N ARG A 320 -18.14 -0.71 19.21
CA ARG A 320 -17.18 -0.51 20.32
C ARG A 320 -17.80 -0.84 21.67
N LEU A 321 -19.10 -0.54 21.83
CA LEU A 321 -19.85 -0.91 23.03
C LEU A 321 -20.07 -2.42 23.10
N LYS A 322 -20.39 -3.08 21.98
CA LYS A 322 -20.56 -4.54 21.92
C LYS A 322 -19.28 -5.32 22.25
N LYS A 323 -18.12 -4.85 21.74
CA LYS A 323 -16.81 -5.47 22.03
C LYS A 323 -16.38 -5.40 23.51
N ARG A 324 -16.97 -4.49 24.30
CA ARG A 324 -16.68 -4.39 25.74
C ARG A 324 -17.51 -5.34 26.60
N ILE A 325 -18.56 -5.91 26.03
CA ILE A 325 -19.52 -6.77 26.74
C ILE A 325 -19.20 -8.26 26.51
N HIS A 326 -18.40 -8.56 25.52
CA HIS A 326 -17.83 -9.89 25.24
C HIS A 326 -16.33 -9.92 25.53
#